data_4e1742e74a9526315d64b38785e421c6
#
_entry.id   4e1742e74a9526315d64b38785e421c6
#
_cell.length_a   1.000
_cell.length_b   1.000
_cell.length_c   1.000
_cell.angle_alpha   90.00
_cell.angle_beta   90.00
_cell.angle_gamma   90.00
#
_symmetry.space_group_name_H-M   'P 1'
#
loop_
_entity.id
_entity.type
_entity.pdbx_description
1 polymer ?
#
loop_
_entity_poly.entity_id
_entity_poly.type
_entity_poly.pdbx_seq_one_letter_code
_entity_poly.pdbx_strand_id
1 'polypeptide(L)'
;MRRIVPLLIVLLAGPALAAPAEPRPPSVTVVAAIRGPIAETAVLTGTLVAREEVLVSPQLDGLAITEILAEEGDVVVAQQVLARLSHDVLDASIAQNTAQVARAEAAIAQTRNLIVEAQATRQQTELAFNRTRELVTGGNASREVLEQRQALAQSAAARVDSAGNALRVAEADRNLALAQRQELLVRLSRTELRAPVAGLISRRTARTGAVVTGAGDALFRIIEGGRVELEADVPETLLARLQPGQSAAIDTVDGVRTGQVRLVSPEVGRTSRLGRVRVAVDGAGLVIGSFARARVETARRTGVLVPLSAVLAQPGGAIIQVVRDGVVDSRLVATGLRSATQAEIVSGLTEGESVVSVSGTFVRAGDRVTAVEGRG
;
A
#
# COMPACT_ATOMS: atom_id res chain seq x y z
N MET A 1 14.81 -121.60 -46.91
CA MET A 1 15.27 -120.49 -46.12
C MET A 1 14.65 -119.21 -46.66
N ARG A 2 13.57 -118.78 -46.15
CA ARG A 2 12.79 -117.55 -46.61
C ARG A 2 13.11 -116.35 -45.73
N ARG A 3 13.70 -115.31 -46.30
CA ARG A 3 13.94 -114.05 -45.59
C ARG A 3 12.71 -113.17 -45.79
N ILE A 4 12.09 -112.77 -44.64
CA ILE A 4 10.99 -111.86 -44.59
C ILE A 4 11.61 -110.43 -44.39
N VAL A 5 11.31 -109.45 -45.26
CA VAL A 5 11.67 -108.01 -45.14
C VAL A 5 10.46 -107.31 -44.61
N PRO A 6 10.55 -106.52 -43.50
CA PRO A 6 9.46 -105.71 -43.07
C PRO A 6 9.41 -104.33 -43.83
N LEU A 7 8.23 -104.02 -44.28
CA LEU A 7 7.89 -102.77 -44.94
C LEU A 7 7.70 -101.63 -43.91
N LEU A 8 8.57 -100.60 -43.94
CA LEU A 8 8.50 -99.44 -43.06
C LEU A 8 7.58 -98.39 -43.72
N ILE A 9 6.40 -98.12 -43.09
CA ILE A 9 5.47 -97.02 -43.50
C ILE A 9 5.89 -95.75 -42.78
N VAL A 10 6.44 -94.77 -43.54
CA VAL A 10 6.74 -93.40 -43.05
C VAL A 10 5.49 -92.56 -43.19
N LEU A 11 4.91 -92.16 -42.03
CA LEU A 11 3.78 -91.24 -41.99
C LEU A 11 4.32 -89.81 -42.12
N LEU A 12 4.14 -89.12 -43.21
CA LEU A 12 4.43 -87.70 -43.42
C LEU A 12 3.37 -86.88 -42.66
N ALA A 13 3.73 -86.32 -41.52
CA ALA A 13 2.96 -85.31 -40.82
C ALA A 13 3.24 -83.94 -41.54
N GLY A 14 2.26 -83.46 -42.26
CA GLY A 14 2.31 -82.10 -42.86
C GLY A 14 2.31 -80.98 -41.76
N PRO A 15 3.03 -79.87 -41.96
CA PRO A 15 3.00 -78.73 -41.07
C PRO A 15 1.58 -78.13 -41.05
N ALA A 16 0.95 -78.10 -39.88
CA ALA A 16 -0.28 -77.32 -39.65
C ALA A 16 0.05 -75.80 -39.83
N LEU A 17 -0.49 -75.18 -40.85
CA LEU A 17 -0.50 -73.73 -41.01
C LEU A 17 -1.23 -73.14 -39.78
N ALA A 18 -0.47 -72.55 -38.86
CA ALA A 18 -1.02 -71.72 -37.81
C ALA A 18 -1.71 -70.50 -38.49
N ALA A 19 -3.01 -70.36 -38.32
CA ALA A 19 -3.75 -69.15 -38.74
C ALA A 19 -3.05 -67.94 -38.17
N PRO A 20 -2.88 -66.81 -38.94
CA PRO A 20 -2.29 -65.59 -38.41
C PRO A 20 -3.13 -65.13 -37.23
N ALA A 21 -2.50 -65.04 -36.06
CA ALA A 21 -3.14 -64.43 -34.89
C ALA A 21 -3.58 -63.04 -35.26
N GLU A 22 -4.87 -62.76 -35.18
CA GLU A 22 -5.38 -61.39 -35.34
C GLU A 22 -4.59 -60.47 -34.42
N PRO A 23 -4.03 -59.33 -34.94
CA PRO A 23 -3.28 -58.39 -34.13
C PRO A 23 -4.18 -57.92 -32.98
N ARG A 24 -3.77 -58.15 -31.72
CA ARG A 24 -4.51 -57.64 -30.55
C ARG A 24 -4.62 -56.14 -30.65
N PRO A 25 -5.83 -55.58 -30.47
CA PRO A 25 -6.00 -54.13 -30.51
C PRO A 25 -5.04 -53.46 -29.51
N PRO A 26 -4.40 -52.35 -29.85
CA PRO A 26 -3.51 -51.64 -28.98
C PRO A 26 -4.27 -51.18 -27.71
N SER A 27 -3.63 -51.25 -26.54
CA SER A 27 -4.20 -50.77 -25.29
C SER A 27 -4.02 -49.25 -25.20
N VAL A 28 -5.09 -48.51 -24.92
CA VAL A 28 -5.07 -47.07 -24.71
C VAL A 28 -5.65 -46.71 -23.33
N THR A 29 -4.99 -45.78 -22.62
CA THR A 29 -5.50 -45.30 -21.37
C THR A 29 -6.63 -44.29 -21.62
N VAL A 30 -7.79 -44.57 -21.07
CA VAL A 30 -8.97 -43.68 -21.18
C VAL A 30 -9.34 -43.10 -19.82
N VAL A 31 -9.88 -41.89 -19.86
CA VAL A 31 -10.42 -41.16 -18.67
C VAL A 31 -11.81 -40.67 -19.04
N ALA A 32 -12.77 -40.86 -18.15
CA ALA A 32 -14.11 -40.33 -18.35
C ALA A 32 -14.11 -38.78 -18.26
N ALA A 33 -14.79 -38.14 -19.18
CA ALA A 33 -15.06 -36.70 -19.11
C ALA A 33 -15.97 -36.41 -17.92
N ILE A 34 -15.51 -35.59 -16.99
CA ILE A 34 -16.25 -35.27 -15.76
C ILE A 34 -16.72 -33.83 -15.79
N ARG A 35 -17.84 -33.55 -15.13
CA ARG A 35 -18.27 -32.17 -14.89
C ARG A 35 -17.70 -31.66 -13.59
N GLY A 36 -16.96 -30.55 -13.63
CA GLY A 36 -16.33 -30.01 -12.45
C GLY A 36 -15.93 -28.54 -12.59
N PRO A 37 -15.50 -27.91 -11.50
CA PRO A 37 -14.98 -26.55 -11.52
C PRO A 37 -13.60 -26.51 -12.15
N ILE A 38 -13.36 -25.54 -13.03
CA ILE A 38 -12.05 -25.22 -13.59
C ILE A 38 -11.75 -23.75 -13.36
N ALA A 39 -10.51 -23.47 -12.98
CA ALA A 39 -10.00 -22.12 -12.86
C ALA A 39 -8.78 -21.94 -13.77
N GLU A 40 -8.78 -20.87 -14.52
CA GLU A 40 -7.62 -20.42 -15.26
C GLU A 40 -6.81 -19.49 -14.38
N THR A 41 -5.50 -19.70 -14.31
CA THR A 41 -4.60 -18.91 -13.50
C THR A 41 -3.53 -18.23 -14.33
N ALA A 42 -3.28 -16.96 -14.02
CA ALA A 42 -2.13 -16.21 -14.52
C ALA A 42 -1.02 -16.24 -13.47
N VAL A 43 0.20 -16.52 -13.91
CA VAL A 43 1.38 -16.50 -13.03
C VAL A 43 2.06 -15.16 -13.16
N LEU A 44 2.17 -14.44 -12.04
CA LEU A 44 2.88 -13.18 -11.90
C LEU A 44 4.10 -13.39 -11.02
N THR A 45 5.21 -12.79 -11.39
CA THR A 45 6.44 -12.79 -10.59
C THR A 45 6.85 -11.37 -10.29
N GLY A 46 7.34 -11.12 -9.10
CA GLY A 46 7.71 -9.79 -8.70
C GLY A 46 8.40 -9.75 -7.35
N THR A 47 8.39 -8.58 -6.75
CA THR A 47 9.04 -8.28 -5.48
C THR A 47 8.02 -7.82 -4.45
N LEU A 48 8.19 -8.24 -3.21
CA LEU A 48 7.39 -7.75 -2.10
C LEU A 48 7.79 -6.30 -1.78
N VAL A 49 6.83 -5.39 -1.78
CA VAL A 49 7.03 -3.97 -1.49
C VAL A 49 6.07 -3.52 -0.39
N ALA A 50 6.41 -2.44 0.28
CA ALA A 50 5.45 -1.78 1.16
C ALA A 50 4.25 -1.28 0.34
N ARG A 51 3.04 -1.42 0.87
CA ARG A 51 1.87 -0.80 0.26
C ARG A 51 2.00 0.72 0.28
N GLU A 52 2.29 1.27 1.44
CA GLU A 52 2.59 2.68 1.66
C GLU A 52 3.83 2.77 2.55
N GLU A 53 4.84 3.50 2.09
CA GLU A 53 6.04 3.79 2.85
C GLU A 53 6.04 5.26 3.24
N VAL A 54 6.11 5.51 4.55
CA VAL A 54 6.13 6.84 5.13
C VAL A 54 7.55 7.17 5.54
N LEU A 55 8.07 8.29 5.01
CA LEU A 55 9.40 8.77 5.26
C LEU A 55 9.38 9.76 6.43
N VAL A 56 10.20 9.51 7.46
CA VAL A 56 10.36 10.41 8.61
C VAL A 56 11.71 11.11 8.49
N SER A 57 11.66 12.39 8.10
CA SER A 57 12.82 13.26 7.96
C SER A 57 12.80 14.36 9.03
N PRO A 58 13.96 14.90 9.42
CA PRO A 58 14.03 16.02 10.34
C PRO A 58 13.41 17.27 9.71
N GLN A 59 12.73 18.08 10.54
CA GLN A 59 12.14 19.37 10.12
C GLN A 59 13.03 20.57 10.46
N LEU A 60 14.15 20.31 11.16
CA LEU A 60 15.16 21.30 11.57
C LEU A 60 16.53 20.81 11.13
N ASP A 61 17.35 21.74 10.65
CA ASP A 61 18.70 21.48 10.21
C ASP A 61 19.74 21.82 11.29
N GLY A 62 20.90 21.19 11.22
CA GLY A 62 22.06 21.54 12.04
C GLY A 62 22.01 21.03 13.47
N LEU A 63 21.03 20.22 13.82
CA LEU A 63 20.91 19.62 15.16
C LEU A 63 21.51 18.22 15.21
N ALA A 64 22.18 17.86 16.29
CA ALA A 64 22.69 16.52 16.49
C ALA A 64 21.60 15.58 17.04
N ILE A 65 21.62 14.32 16.64
CA ILE A 65 20.76 13.27 17.22
C ILE A 65 21.37 12.91 18.60
N THR A 66 20.63 13.13 19.66
CA THR A 66 21.03 12.83 21.03
C THR A 66 20.63 11.42 21.47
N GLU A 67 19.45 10.97 21.06
CA GLU A 67 18.90 9.70 21.47
C GLU A 67 18.10 9.05 20.33
N ILE A 68 18.19 7.72 20.23
CA ILE A 68 17.39 6.89 19.32
C ILE A 68 16.58 5.95 20.19
N LEU A 69 15.26 5.94 19.98
CA LEU A 69 14.27 5.24 20.81
C LEU A 69 13.57 4.11 20.06
N ALA A 70 13.88 3.92 18.77
CA ALA A 70 13.26 2.90 17.94
C ALA A 70 14.26 2.34 16.92
N GLU A 71 14.17 1.03 16.67
CA GLU A 71 15.08 0.27 15.80
C GLU A 71 14.34 -0.29 14.57
N GLU A 72 15.13 -0.80 13.60
CA GLU A 72 14.58 -1.55 12.47
C GLU A 72 13.87 -2.81 12.97
N GLY A 73 12.65 -3.06 12.45
CA GLY A 73 11.82 -4.18 12.87
C GLY A 73 10.85 -3.87 14.01
N ASP A 74 10.96 -2.70 14.65
CA ASP A 74 10.01 -2.30 15.69
C ASP A 74 8.65 -1.92 15.11
N VAL A 75 7.59 -2.30 15.82
CA VAL A 75 6.24 -1.85 15.54
C VAL A 75 5.97 -0.59 16.36
N VAL A 76 5.65 0.50 15.69
CA VAL A 76 5.42 1.82 16.33
C VAL A 76 3.97 2.26 16.17
N VAL A 77 3.51 3.06 17.15
CA VAL A 77 2.20 3.72 17.08
C VAL A 77 2.35 5.16 16.59
N ALA A 78 1.26 5.73 16.08
CA ALA A 78 1.26 7.13 15.66
C ALA A 78 1.65 8.06 16.83
N GLN A 79 2.44 9.10 16.56
CA GLN A 79 3.01 10.06 17.52
C GLN A 79 4.04 9.49 18.50
N GLN A 80 4.44 8.24 18.38
CA GLN A 80 5.56 7.69 19.14
C GLN A 80 6.86 8.40 18.78
N VAL A 81 7.66 8.77 19.81
CA VAL A 81 8.98 9.38 19.61
C VAL A 81 9.95 8.30 19.14
N LEU A 82 10.60 8.55 18.00
CA LEU A 82 11.58 7.65 17.37
C LEU A 82 13.01 8.07 17.69
N ALA A 83 13.26 9.37 17.72
CA ALA A 83 14.56 9.94 18.05
C ALA A 83 14.38 11.34 18.63
N ARG A 84 15.40 11.81 19.36
CA ARG A 84 15.51 13.17 19.88
C ARG A 84 16.72 13.88 19.30
N LEU A 85 16.54 15.16 19.00
CA LEU A 85 17.61 16.05 18.56
C LEU A 85 18.04 16.95 19.72
N SER A 86 19.26 17.50 19.64
CA SER A 86 19.76 18.46 20.61
C SER A 86 18.87 19.72 20.66
N HIS A 87 18.50 20.16 21.84
CA HIS A 87 17.58 21.30 22.03
C HIS A 87 18.12 22.37 22.96
N ASP A 88 19.36 22.24 23.46
CA ASP A 88 19.97 23.15 24.45
C ASP A 88 19.91 24.62 24.02
N VAL A 89 20.19 24.91 22.74
CA VAL A 89 20.15 26.27 22.18
C VAL A 89 18.71 26.82 22.14
N LEU A 90 17.73 25.95 21.87
CA LEU A 90 16.33 26.32 21.86
C LEU A 90 15.82 26.61 23.27
N ASP A 91 16.25 25.82 24.26
CA ASP A 91 15.88 26.05 25.67
C ASP A 91 16.46 27.38 26.15
N ALA A 92 17.72 27.69 25.83
CA ALA A 92 18.30 29.00 26.15
C ALA A 92 17.53 30.16 25.48
N SER A 93 17.10 29.97 24.22
CA SER A 93 16.30 30.96 23.48
C SER A 93 14.90 31.15 24.11
N ILE A 94 14.28 30.08 24.56
CA ILE A 94 12.97 30.10 25.26
C ILE A 94 13.12 30.84 26.62
N ALA A 95 14.20 30.57 27.36
CA ALA A 95 14.47 31.26 28.62
C ALA A 95 14.68 32.77 28.39
N GLN A 96 15.43 33.15 27.35
CA GLN A 96 15.60 34.56 26.96
C GLN A 96 14.28 35.22 26.59
N ASN A 97 13.45 34.56 25.77
CA ASN A 97 12.13 35.08 25.39
C ASN A 97 11.19 35.19 26.57
N THR A 98 11.25 34.26 27.55
CA THR A 98 10.47 34.33 28.80
C THR A 98 10.79 35.59 29.55
N ALA A 99 12.07 36.00 29.63
CA ALA A 99 12.47 37.27 30.23
C ALA A 99 11.93 38.49 29.45
N GLN A 100 11.87 38.40 28.10
CA GLN A 100 11.26 39.47 27.26
C GLN A 100 9.77 39.61 27.54
N VAL A 101 9.02 38.53 27.66
CA VAL A 101 7.59 38.53 28.02
C VAL A 101 7.40 39.19 29.39
N ALA A 102 8.18 38.80 30.40
CA ALA A 102 8.12 39.37 31.74
C ALA A 102 8.41 40.88 31.70
N ARG A 103 9.40 41.34 30.93
CA ARG A 103 9.70 42.78 30.76
C ARG A 103 8.53 43.52 30.12
N ALA A 104 7.90 42.96 29.10
CA ALA A 104 6.74 43.57 28.43
C ALA A 104 5.54 43.65 29.36
N GLU A 105 5.31 42.63 30.20
CA GLU A 105 4.26 42.64 31.25
C GLU A 105 4.52 43.73 32.32
N ALA A 106 5.77 43.92 32.74
CA ALA A 106 6.13 45.00 33.64
C ALA A 106 5.89 46.39 33.02
N ALA A 107 6.17 46.55 31.69
CA ALA A 107 5.89 47.79 30.97
C ALA A 107 4.38 48.08 30.89
N ILE A 108 3.55 47.06 30.67
CA ILE A 108 2.08 47.18 30.75
C ILE A 108 1.64 47.66 32.15
N ALA A 109 2.17 47.04 33.19
CA ALA A 109 1.83 47.43 34.57
C ALA A 109 2.22 48.91 34.84
N GLN A 110 3.42 49.34 34.44
CA GLN A 110 3.87 50.72 34.52
C GLN A 110 2.94 51.68 33.78
N THR A 111 2.58 51.35 32.52
CA THR A 111 1.72 52.19 31.69
C THR A 111 0.29 52.27 32.26
N ARG A 112 -0.22 51.21 32.86
CA ARG A 112 -1.52 51.24 33.59
C ARG A 112 -1.51 52.21 34.74
N ASN A 113 -0.41 52.26 35.53
CA ASN A 113 -0.25 53.22 36.61
C ASN A 113 -0.25 54.66 36.07
N LEU A 114 0.41 54.95 34.94
CA LEU A 114 0.38 56.27 34.28
C LEU A 114 -1.02 56.65 33.82
N ILE A 115 -1.83 55.71 33.34
CA ILE A 115 -3.24 55.98 33.02
C ILE A 115 -4.02 56.39 34.26
N VAL A 116 -3.85 55.68 35.39
CA VAL A 116 -4.52 56.01 36.65
C VAL A 116 -4.14 57.42 37.12
N GLU A 117 -2.86 57.80 37.07
CA GLU A 117 -2.38 59.16 37.37
C GLU A 117 -2.99 60.24 36.43
N ALA A 118 -2.98 59.99 35.12
CA ALA A 118 -3.57 60.88 34.12
C ALA A 118 -5.08 61.04 34.32
N GLN A 119 -5.79 59.95 34.64
CA GLN A 119 -7.23 59.99 34.95
C GLN A 119 -7.54 60.81 36.23
N ALA A 120 -6.74 60.66 37.31
CA ALA A 120 -6.89 61.45 38.49
C ALA A 120 -6.68 62.95 38.21
N THR A 121 -5.64 63.29 37.44
CA THR A 121 -5.37 64.69 36.99
C THR A 121 -6.50 65.25 36.14
N ARG A 122 -7.03 64.46 35.17
CA ARG A 122 -8.19 64.81 34.40
C ARG A 122 -9.40 65.11 35.29
N GLN A 123 -9.75 64.24 36.22
CA GLN A 123 -10.86 64.43 37.13
C GLN A 123 -10.73 65.71 37.94
N GLN A 124 -9.53 66.02 38.49
CA GLN A 124 -9.26 67.23 39.24
C GLN A 124 -9.45 68.49 38.40
N THR A 125 -8.91 68.52 37.13
CA THR A 125 -9.00 69.71 36.25
C THR A 125 -10.41 69.90 35.73
N GLU A 126 -11.16 68.84 35.47
CA GLU A 126 -12.56 68.85 35.01
C GLU A 126 -13.49 69.41 36.12
N LEU A 127 -13.31 68.95 37.39
CA LEU A 127 -14.03 69.51 38.55
C LEU A 127 -13.71 71.01 38.75
N ALA A 128 -12.45 71.43 38.54
CA ALA A 128 -12.06 72.82 38.62
C ALA A 128 -12.68 73.69 37.50
N PHE A 129 -12.70 73.16 36.26
CA PHE A 129 -13.36 73.81 35.12
C PHE A 129 -14.87 73.97 35.39
N ASN A 130 -15.57 72.96 35.82
CA ASN A 130 -17.01 72.95 36.08
C ASN A 130 -17.38 73.99 37.16
N ARG A 131 -16.63 74.04 38.26
CA ARG A 131 -16.82 75.05 39.32
C ARG A 131 -16.61 76.45 38.78
N THR A 132 -15.55 76.68 38.01
CA THR A 132 -15.27 78.00 37.43
C THR A 132 -16.39 78.45 36.45
N ARG A 133 -16.92 77.53 35.64
CA ARG A 133 -18.04 77.76 34.76
C ARG A 133 -19.30 78.22 35.48
N GLU A 134 -19.62 77.61 36.65
CA GLU A 134 -20.72 78.03 37.46
C GLU A 134 -20.50 79.44 38.06
N LEU A 135 -19.27 79.76 38.54
CA LEU A 135 -18.91 81.05 39.05
C LEU A 135 -18.99 82.18 37.99
N VAL A 136 -18.57 81.93 36.77
CA VAL A 136 -18.71 82.86 35.65
C VAL A 136 -20.17 83.12 35.34
N THR A 137 -21.01 82.07 35.30
CA THR A 137 -22.47 82.22 35.10
C THR A 137 -23.12 83.08 36.14
N GLY A 138 -22.64 82.96 37.42
CA GLY A 138 -23.05 83.82 38.55
C GLY A 138 -22.40 85.21 38.63
N GLY A 139 -21.54 85.57 37.65
CA GLY A 139 -20.87 86.92 37.63
C GLY A 139 -19.64 87.00 38.55
N ASN A 140 -19.18 85.89 39.20
CA ASN A 140 -18.14 85.89 40.21
C ASN A 140 -16.73 85.47 39.71
N ALA A 141 -16.53 85.26 38.39
CA ALA A 141 -15.23 84.97 37.77
C ALA A 141 -15.11 85.55 36.40
N SER A 142 -13.88 85.75 35.84
CA SER A 142 -13.64 86.26 34.51
C SER A 142 -13.70 85.16 33.47
N ARG A 143 -14.00 85.57 32.22
CA ARG A 143 -13.95 84.64 31.04
C ARG A 143 -12.54 84.07 30.80
N GLU A 144 -11.50 84.88 31.01
CA GLU A 144 -10.10 84.48 30.87
C GLU A 144 -9.76 83.30 31.80
N VAL A 145 -10.20 83.32 33.05
CA VAL A 145 -9.99 82.23 33.99
C VAL A 145 -10.74 80.99 33.53
N LEU A 146 -11.94 81.15 32.97
CA LEU A 146 -12.69 80.00 32.41
C LEU A 146 -11.95 79.36 31.22
N GLU A 147 -11.47 80.14 30.26
CA GLU A 147 -10.71 79.69 29.11
C GLU A 147 -9.43 78.97 29.53
N GLN A 148 -8.70 79.51 30.53
CA GLN A 148 -7.52 78.86 31.13
C GLN A 148 -7.86 77.52 31.74
N ARG A 149 -8.95 77.38 32.51
CA ARG A 149 -9.40 76.11 33.09
C ARG A 149 -9.85 75.13 32.04
N GLN A 150 -10.49 75.59 30.98
CA GLN A 150 -10.88 74.76 29.84
C GLN A 150 -9.65 74.18 29.13
N ALA A 151 -8.64 75.01 28.82
CA ALA A 151 -7.41 74.56 28.22
C ALA A 151 -6.67 73.49 29.09
N LEU A 152 -6.65 73.68 30.40
CA LEU A 152 -6.07 72.69 31.32
C LEU A 152 -6.85 71.36 31.34
N ALA A 153 -8.19 71.43 31.34
CA ALA A 153 -9.02 70.24 31.27
C ALA A 153 -8.84 69.45 29.94
N GLN A 154 -8.77 70.19 28.80
CA GLN A 154 -8.48 69.62 27.50
C GLN A 154 -7.08 68.96 27.43
N SER A 155 -6.06 69.66 27.98
CA SER A 155 -4.70 69.09 28.08
C SER A 155 -4.65 67.81 28.92
N ALA A 156 -5.37 67.79 30.04
CA ALA A 156 -5.43 66.59 30.88
C ALA A 156 -6.17 65.43 30.19
N ALA A 157 -7.24 65.70 29.46
CA ALA A 157 -7.92 64.68 28.61
C ALA A 157 -6.97 64.08 27.55
N ALA A 158 -6.24 64.95 26.84
CA ALA A 158 -5.25 64.51 25.82
C ALA A 158 -4.12 63.66 26.46
N ARG A 159 -3.75 63.91 27.73
CA ARG A 159 -2.79 63.08 28.44
C ARG A 159 -3.32 61.68 28.73
N VAL A 160 -4.62 61.53 29.10
CA VAL A 160 -5.25 60.21 29.25
C VAL A 160 -5.23 59.45 27.94
N ASP A 161 -5.57 60.11 26.82
CA ASP A 161 -5.54 59.48 25.49
C ASP A 161 -4.12 59.02 25.10
N SER A 162 -3.12 59.85 25.40
CA SER A 162 -1.72 59.56 25.16
C SER A 162 -1.26 58.35 26.00
N ALA A 163 -1.62 58.29 27.28
CA ALA A 163 -1.30 57.16 28.15
C ALA A 163 -2.03 55.88 27.68
N GLY A 164 -3.28 55.99 27.19
CA GLY A 164 -4.02 54.89 26.58
C GLY A 164 -3.36 54.35 25.32
N ASN A 165 -2.81 55.25 24.48
CA ASN A 165 -2.03 54.85 23.30
C ASN A 165 -0.74 54.14 23.69
N ALA A 166 -0.03 54.62 24.71
CA ALA A 166 1.17 53.97 25.24
C ALA A 166 0.87 52.56 25.78
N LEU A 167 -0.30 52.37 26.44
CA LEU A 167 -0.73 51.04 26.84
C LEU A 167 -0.92 50.10 25.66
N ARG A 168 -1.57 50.55 24.59
CA ARG A 168 -1.76 49.74 23.39
C ARG A 168 -0.43 49.32 22.76
N VAL A 169 0.56 50.20 22.77
CA VAL A 169 1.92 49.88 22.29
C VAL A 169 2.54 48.82 23.19
N ALA A 170 2.50 48.97 24.51
CA ALA A 170 3.06 47.98 25.43
C ALA A 170 2.36 46.61 25.33
N GLU A 171 1.04 46.61 25.09
CA GLU A 171 0.29 45.36 24.84
C GLU A 171 0.67 44.73 23.49
N ALA A 172 0.93 45.50 22.45
CA ALA A 172 1.43 45.02 21.17
C ALA A 172 2.83 44.41 21.31
N ASP A 173 3.73 45.02 22.07
CA ASP A 173 5.06 44.48 22.35
C ASP A 173 5.00 43.14 23.08
N ARG A 174 4.11 43.01 24.09
CA ARG A 174 3.87 41.73 24.79
C ARG A 174 3.37 40.68 23.80
N ASN A 175 2.42 41.01 22.94
CA ASN A 175 1.86 40.07 21.97
C ASN A 175 2.93 39.62 20.97
N LEU A 176 3.84 40.51 20.56
CA LEU A 176 4.99 40.16 19.72
C LEU A 176 5.91 39.14 20.45
N ALA A 177 6.23 39.41 21.74
CA ALA A 177 7.06 38.49 22.51
C ALA A 177 6.40 37.12 22.72
N LEU A 178 5.07 37.09 22.90
CA LEU A 178 4.31 35.83 22.94
C LEU A 178 4.30 35.06 21.63
N ALA A 179 4.17 35.76 20.47
CA ALA A 179 4.24 35.15 19.17
C ALA A 179 5.62 34.52 18.91
N GLN A 180 6.69 35.21 19.30
CA GLN A 180 8.06 34.66 19.24
C GLN A 180 8.22 33.42 20.15
N ARG A 181 7.62 33.44 21.34
CA ARG A 181 7.61 32.27 22.22
C ARG A 181 6.94 31.06 21.55
N GLN A 182 5.80 31.28 20.91
CA GLN A 182 5.07 30.22 20.23
C GLN A 182 5.90 29.65 19.07
N GLU A 183 6.62 30.45 18.32
CA GLU A 183 7.55 29.98 17.28
C GLU A 183 8.63 29.08 17.86
N LEU A 184 9.27 29.48 18.97
CA LEU A 184 10.30 28.70 19.64
C LEU A 184 9.76 27.38 20.17
N LEU A 185 8.54 27.34 20.72
CA LEU A 185 7.88 26.12 21.18
C LEU A 185 7.58 25.17 20.03
N VAL A 186 7.16 25.67 18.86
CA VAL A 186 6.99 24.86 17.65
C VAL A 186 8.33 24.30 17.19
N ARG A 187 9.40 25.08 17.21
CA ARG A 187 10.75 24.58 16.89
C ARG A 187 11.18 23.51 17.90
N LEU A 188 10.93 23.70 19.16
CA LEU A 188 11.24 22.72 20.20
C LEU A 188 10.46 21.39 19.97
N SER A 189 9.17 21.47 19.65
CA SER A 189 8.39 20.25 19.37
C SER A 189 8.92 19.47 18.18
N ARG A 190 9.59 20.14 17.22
CA ARG A 190 10.21 19.51 16.03
C ARG A 190 11.56 18.87 16.33
N THR A 191 12.13 19.03 17.53
CA THR A 191 13.34 18.30 17.96
C THR A 191 13.03 16.85 18.31
N GLU A 192 11.78 16.50 18.56
CA GLU A 192 11.35 15.11 18.70
C GLU A 192 10.84 14.58 17.35
N LEU A 193 11.58 13.63 16.79
CA LEU A 193 11.13 12.90 15.59
C LEU A 193 10.04 11.91 16.03
N ARG A 194 8.83 12.12 15.55
CA ARG A 194 7.68 11.27 15.87
C ARG A 194 7.18 10.52 14.64
N ALA A 195 6.67 9.30 14.86
CA ALA A 195 6.02 8.51 13.83
C ALA A 195 4.70 9.19 13.41
N PRO A 196 4.51 9.58 12.14
CA PRO A 196 3.26 10.19 11.70
C PRO A 196 2.10 9.19 11.65
N VAL A 197 2.41 7.90 11.46
CA VAL A 197 1.45 6.79 11.37
C VAL A 197 1.92 5.60 12.20
N ALA A 198 1.00 4.70 12.53
CA ALA A 198 1.35 3.41 13.10
C ALA A 198 1.86 2.46 12.01
N GLY A 199 2.87 1.67 12.31
CA GLY A 199 3.44 0.73 11.35
C GLY A 199 4.72 0.05 11.81
N LEU A 200 5.38 -0.62 10.87
CA LEU A 200 6.65 -1.33 11.08
C LEU A 200 7.80 -0.46 10.55
N ILE A 201 8.84 -0.26 11.32
CA ILE A 201 10.07 0.43 10.85
C ILE A 201 10.80 -0.51 9.90
N SER A 202 10.85 -0.16 8.62
CA SER A 202 11.54 -0.93 7.57
C SER A 202 13.01 -0.58 7.46
N ARG A 203 13.39 0.66 7.80
CA ARG A 203 14.77 1.13 7.72
C ARG A 203 15.04 2.30 8.67
N ARG A 204 16.24 2.31 9.27
CA ARG A 204 16.77 3.39 10.10
C ARG A 204 18.12 3.84 9.57
N THR A 205 18.26 5.11 9.20
CA THR A 205 19.54 5.74 8.84
C THR A 205 20.07 6.63 9.96
N ALA A 206 19.22 6.95 10.95
CA ALA A 206 19.56 7.76 12.12
C ALA A 206 20.73 7.16 12.89
N ARG A 207 21.70 8.01 13.30
CA ARG A 207 22.85 7.62 14.13
C ARG A 207 23.04 8.65 15.23
N THR A 208 23.21 8.21 16.47
CA THR A 208 23.52 9.11 17.59
C THR A 208 24.78 9.91 17.33
N GLY A 209 24.75 11.21 17.59
CA GLY A 209 25.84 12.16 17.32
C GLY A 209 25.87 12.69 15.88
N ALA A 210 25.13 12.13 14.95
CA ALA A 210 25.04 12.67 13.59
C ALA A 210 24.27 13.98 13.58
N VAL A 211 24.74 14.95 12.79
CA VAL A 211 24.05 16.21 12.55
C VAL A 211 23.05 16.03 11.41
N VAL A 212 21.79 16.38 11.64
CA VAL A 212 20.74 16.22 10.65
C VAL A 212 20.69 17.38 9.67
N THR A 213 20.29 17.07 8.42
CA THR A 213 20.05 18.04 7.36
C THR A 213 18.74 17.69 6.66
N GLY A 214 17.87 18.67 6.37
CA GLY A 214 16.58 18.45 5.72
C GLY A 214 16.68 17.94 4.28
N ALA A 215 17.83 18.15 3.63
CA ALA A 215 18.13 17.63 2.29
C ALA A 215 18.70 16.20 2.29
N GLY A 216 18.86 15.58 3.47
CA GLY A 216 19.40 14.22 3.63
C GLY A 216 18.34 13.14 3.41
N ASP A 217 18.82 11.88 3.46
CA ASP A 217 17.92 10.73 3.47
C ASP A 217 16.99 10.75 4.69
N ALA A 218 15.80 10.18 4.54
CA ALA A 218 14.89 10.00 5.65
C ALA A 218 15.53 9.20 6.78
N LEU A 219 15.39 9.66 8.02
CA LEU A 219 15.99 9.03 9.20
C LEU A 219 15.32 7.71 9.57
N PHE A 220 14.03 7.59 9.30
CA PHE A 220 13.26 6.36 9.45
C PHE A 220 12.33 6.18 8.25
N ARG A 221 12.08 4.92 7.90
CA ARG A 221 11.05 4.51 6.95
C ARG A 221 10.06 3.61 7.66
N ILE A 222 8.78 3.91 7.55
CA ILE A 222 7.71 3.18 8.23
C ILE A 222 6.76 2.62 7.18
N ILE A 223 6.50 1.31 7.25
CA ILE A 223 5.45 0.66 6.48
C ILE A 223 4.14 0.87 7.22
N GLU A 224 3.24 1.66 6.66
CA GLU A 224 1.95 1.93 7.27
C GLU A 224 1.15 0.66 7.51
N GLY A 225 0.80 0.41 8.79
CA GLY A 225 0.07 -0.78 9.20
C GLY A 225 0.76 -2.11 8.92
N GLY A 226 2.07 -2.11 8.56
CA GLY A 226 2.81 -3.31 8.21
C GLY A 226 2.33 -4.00 6.93
N ARG A 227 1.57 -3.31 6.07
CA ARG A 227 0.95 -3.88 4.87
C ARG A 227 1.96 -4.02 3.74
N VAL A 228 2.08 -5.24 3.22
CA VAL A 228 3.00 -5.59 2.12
C VAL A 228 2.20 -6.05 0.90
N GLU A 229 2.68 -5.74 -0.28
CA GLU A 229 2.10 -6.13 -1.56
C GLU A 229 3.16 -6.75 -2.46
N LEU A 230 2.75 -7.66 -3.32
CA LEU A 230 3.58 -8.10 -4.43
C LEU A 230 3.42 -7.10 -5.57
N GLU A 231 4.50 -6.45 -5.97
CA GLU A 231 4.57 -5.64 -7.19
C GLU A 231 5.17 -6.49 -8.30
N ALA A 232 4.39 -6.68 -9.36
CA ALA A 232 4.79 -7.48 -10.53
C ALA A 232 4.65 -6.66 -11.81
N ASP A 233 5.64 -6.77 -12.68
CA ASP A 233 5.58 -6.24 -14.04
C ASP A 233 5.03 -7.30 -15.00
N VAL A 234 3.96 -6.98 -15.71
CA VAL A 234 3.15 -7.91 -16.46
C VAL A 234 3.00 -7.46 -17.90
N PRO A 235 3.18 -8.35 -18.91
CA PRO A 235 2.94 -8.02 -20.31
C PRO A 235 1.51 -7.53 -20.58
N GLU A 236 1.36 -6.58 -21.50
CA GLU A 236 0.08 -5.97 -21.89
C GLU A 236 -1.01 -7.01 -22.21
N THR A 237 -0.65 -8.11 -22.88
CA THR A 237 -1.57 -9.20 -23.24
C THR A 237 -2.16 -9.92 -22.03
N LEU A 238 -1.40 -10.03 -20.95
CA LEU A 238 -1.85 -10.64 -19.71
C LEU A 238 -2.57 -9.61 -18.82
N LEU A 239 -2.12 -8.35 -18.87
CA LEU A 239 -2.71 -7.25 -18.11
C LEU A 239 -4.20 -7.06 -18.39
N ALA A 240 -4.61 -7.21 -19.67
CA ALA A 240 -6.01 -7.12 -20.10
C ALA A 240 -6.96 -8.15 -19.44
N ARG A 241 -6.40 -9.23 -18.87
CA ARG A 241 -7.15 -10.31 -18.19
C ARG A 241 -7.17 -10.17 -16.67
N LEU A 242 -6.42 -9.21 -16.13
CA LEU A 242 -6.32 -8.97 -14.70
C LEU A 242 -7.28 -7.85 -14.29
N GLN A 243 -7.97 -8.07 -13.18
CA GLN A 243 -8.92 -7.11 -12.61
C GLN A 243 -8.73 -7.03 -11.10
N PRO A 244 -8.93 -5.84 -10.51
CA PRO A 244 -8.98 -5.71 -9.05
C PRO A 244 -10.02 -6.65 -8.44
N GLY A 245 -9.69 -7.24 -7.28
CA GLY A 245 -10.56 -8.18 -6.56
C GLY A 245 -10.33 -9.65 -6.92
N GLN A 246 -9.57 -9.99 -7.98
CA GLN A 246 -9.23 -11.37 -8.30
C GLN A 246 -8.38 -11.99 -7.19
N SER A 247 -8.73 -13.22 -6.79
CA SER A 247 -8.00 -13.98 -5.77
C SER A 247 -6.65 -14.46 -6.28
N ALA A 248 -5.67 -14.45 -5.41
CA ALA A 248 -4.32 -14.89 -5.71
C ALA A 248 -3.76 -15.80 -4.59
N ALA A 249 -3.04 -16.84 -4.99
CA ALA A 249 -2.18 -17.60 -4.12
C ALA A 249 -0.73 -17.14 -4.36
N ILE A 250 -0.06 -16.67 -3.30
CA ILE A 250 1.27 -16.06 -3.40
C ILE A 250 2.28 -16.99 -2.74
N ASP A 251 3.21 -17.52 -3.51
CA ASP A 251 4.33 -18.31 -3.03
C ASP A 251 5.42 -17.34 -2.56
N THR A 252 5.67 -17.33 -1.26
CA THR A 252 6.73 -16.57 -0.59
C THR A 252 7.78 -17.51 -0.02
N VAL A 253 8.89 -16.97 0.47
CA VAL A 253 9.95 -17.75 1.13
C VAL A 253 9.40 -18.52 2.34
N ASP A 254 8.43 -17.94 3.05
CA ASP A 254 7.83 -18.51 4.27
C ASP A 254 6.62 -19.41 3.99
N GLY A 255 6.32 -19.70 2.72
CA GLY A 255 5.21 -20.55 2.30
C GLY A 255 4.16 -19.83 1.45
N VAL A 256 3.03 -20.50 1.24
CA VAL A 256 1.93 -19.98 0.43
C VAL A 256 1.05 -19.05 1.28
N ARG A 257 0.83 -17.85 0.78
CA ARG A 257 -0.08 -16.85 1.35
C ARG A 257 -1.26 -16.63 0.42
N THR A 258 -2.37 -16.19 0.97
CA THR A 258 -3.51 -15.69 0.18
C THR A 258 -3.39 -14.21 -0.05
N GLY A 259 -4.10 -13.73 -1.07
CA GLY A 259 -4.17 -12.30 -1.35
C GLY A 259 -5.12 -12.01 -2.49
N GLN A 260 -5.19 -10.74 -2.88
CA GLN A 260 -6.06 -10.26 -3.94
C GLN A 260 -5.36 -9.21 -4.79
N VAL A 261 -5.65 -9.21 -6.09
CA VAL A 261 -5.25 -8.11 -6.98
C VAL A 261 -5.90 -6.83 -6.48
N ARG A 262 -5.09 -5.88 -6.03
CA ARG A 262 -5.58 -4.58 -5.55
C ARG A 262 -5.57 -3.54 -6.66
N LEU A 263 -4.52 -3.52 -7.46
CA LEU A 263 -4.31 -2.50 -8.47
C LEU A 263 -3.73 -3.11 -9.73
N VAL A 264 -4.34 -2.77 -10.85
CA VAL A 264 -3.81 -2.99 -12.20
C VAL A 264 -3.52 -1.61 -12.77
N SER A 265 -2.26 -1.35 -13.13
CA SER A 265 -1.86 -0.04 -13.66
C SER A 265 -2.63 0.27 -14.96
N PRO A 266 -3.19 1.48 -15.09
CA PRO A 266 -3.80 1.92 -16.34
C PRO A 266 -2.75 2.31 -17.41
N GLU A 267 -1.46 2.34 -17.03
CA GLU A 267 -0.36 2.73 -17.90
C GLU A 267 0.57 1.54 -18.16
N VAL A 268 0.98 1.40 -19.40
CA VAL A 268 1.97 0.42 -19.88
C VAL A 268 3.21 1.16 -20.34
N GLY A 269 4.37 0.69 -19.91
CA GLY A 269 5.66 1.26 -20.31
C GLY A 269 5.83 1.20 -21.83
N ARG A 270 6.10 2.34 -22.45
CA ARG A 270 6.19 2.44 -23.93
C ARG A 270 7.28 1.55 -24.53
N THR A 271 8.40 1.41 -23.84
CA THR A 271 9.55 0.63 -24.29
C THR A 271 9.48 -0.82 -23.85
N SER A 272 9.12 -1.06 -22.56
CA SER A 272 9.07 -2.40 -21.99
C SER A 272 7.82 -3.20 -22.37
N ARG A 273 6.72 -2.52 -22.71
CA ARG A 273 5.39 -3.11 -22.91
C ARG A 273 4.88 -3.88 -21.70
N LEU A 274 5.34 -3.47 -20.52
CA LEU A 274 4.92 -4.03 -19.23
C LEU A 274 4.03 -3.04 -18.49
N GLY A 275 2.97 -3.54 -17.88
CA GLY A 275 2.14 -2.82 -16.94
C GLY A 275 2.38 -3.34 -15.53
N ARG A 276 2.17 -2.51 -14.53
CA ARG A 276 2.37 -2.86 -13.13
C ARG A 276 1.10 -3.40 -12.51
N VAL A 277 1.22 -4.49 -11.77
CA VAL A 277 0.14 -5.08 -10.98
C VAL A 277 0.57 -5.15 -9.53
N ARG A 278 -0.30 -4.75 -8.61
CA ARG A 278 -0.09 -4.91 -7.17
C ARG A 278 -1.11 -5.88 -6.60
N VAL A 279 -0.59 -6.89 -5.94
CA VAL A 279 -1.38 -7.92 -5.26
C VAL A 279 -1.17 -7.75 -3.77
N ALA A 280 -2.24 -7.42 -3.05
CA ALA A 280 -2.21 -7.35 -1.59
C ALA A 280 -1.96 -8.76 -1.04
N VAL A 281 -1.04 -8.88 -0.08
CA VAL A 281 -0.67 -10.17 0.54
C VAL A 281 -1.17 -10.19 1.96
N ASP A 282 -1.89 -11.25 2.33
CA ASP A 282 -2.40 -11.41 3.68
C ASP A 282 -1.32 -11.97 4.60
N GLY A 283 -1.25 -11.44 5.83
CA GLY A 283 -0.36 -11.90 6.86
C GLY A 283 0.74 -10.91 7.23
N ALA A 284 1.34 -11.14 8.39
CA ALA A 284 2.45 -10.36 8.93
C ALA A 284 3.80 -11.09 8.71
N GLY A 285 4.90 -10.37 8.93
CA GLY A 285 6.25 -10.93 8.92
C GLY A 285 6.89 -11.04 7.53
N LEU A 286 6.25 -10.47 6.50
CA LEU A 286 6.80 -10.49 5.13
C LEU A 286 7.98 -9.53 5.00
N VAL A 287 9.08 -10.02 4.42
CA VAL A 287 10.29 -9.24 4.20
C VAL A 287 10.19 -8.48 2.88
N ILE A 288 10.25 -7.14 2.95
CA ILE A 288 10.29 -6.28 1.77
C ILE A 288 11.56 -6.54 0.96
N GLY A 289 11.45 -6.45 -0.36
CA GLY A 289 12.55 -6.73 -1.29
C GLY A 289 12.69 -8.21 -1.64
N SER A 290 11.99 -9.12 -0.95
CA SER A 290 12.04 -10.53 -1.31
C SER A 290 11.22 -10.83 -2.57
N PHE A 291 11.67 -11.83 -3.32
CA PHE A 291 10.97 -12.34 -4.49
C PHE A 291 9.74 -13.13 -4.07
N ALA A 292 8.64 -12.98 -4.82
CA ALA A 292 7.45 -13.80 -4.68
C ALA A 292 6.79 -14.07 -6.03
N ARG A 293 5.97 -15.13 -6.06
CA ARG A 293 5.19 -15.53 -7.24
C ARG A 293 3.73 -15.61 -6.88
N ALA A 294 2.87 -14.92 -7.62
CA ALA A 294 1.42 -15.03 -7.45
C ALA A 294 0.80 -15.85 -8.58
N ARG A 295 -0.11 -16.73 -8.21
CA ARG A 295 -1.04 -17.39 -9.13
C ARG A 295 -2.39 -16.71 -8.95
N VAL A 296 -2.73 -15.82 -9.89
CA VAL A 296 -3.98 -15.06 -9.89
C VAL A 296 -5.03 -15.82 -10.67
N GLU A 297 -6.19 -16.05 -10.08
CA GLU A 297 -7.33 -16.66 -10.74
C GLU A 297 -8.00 -15.63 -11.67
N THR A 298 -7.83 -15.84 -12.99
CA THR A 298 -8.38 -14.92 -14.01
C THR A 298 -9.79 -15.24 -14.43
N ALA A 299 -10.17 -16.51 -14.37
CA ALA A 299 -11.54 -16.97 -14.65
C ALA A 299 -11.83 -18.28 -13.94
N ARG A 300 -13.08 -18.48 -13.54
CA ARG A 300 -13.59 -19.74 -12.95
C ARG A 300 -14.94 -20.09 -13.58
N ARG A 301 -15.10 -21.35 -13.98
CA ARG A 301 -16.36 -21.90 -14.50
C ARG A 301 -16.55 -23.35 -14.05
N THR A 302 -17.75 -23.86 -14.29
CA THR A 302 -18.04 -25.30 -14.19
C THR A 302 -18.37 -25.80 -15.60
N GLY A 303 -17.63 -26.79 -16.07
CA GLY A 303 -17.78 -27.34 -17.43
C GLY A 303 -17.40 -28.80 -17.50
N VAL A 304 -17.43 -29.37 -18.71
CA VAL A 304 -16.92 -30.73 -18.98
C VAL A 304 -15.40 -30.68 -19.09
N LEU A 305 -14.71 -31.43 -18.26
CA LEU A 305 -13.28 -31.42 -18.09
C LEU A 305 -12.64 -32.71 -18.62
N VAL A 306 -11.53 -32.54 -19.29
CA VAL A 306 -10.65 -33.62 -19.73
C VAL A 306 -9.20 -33.31 -19.35
N PRO A 307 -8.32 -34.30 -19.19
CA PRO A 307 -6.89 -34.04 -19.06
C PRO A 307 -6.37 -33.18 -20.22
N LEU A 308 -5.49 -32.23 -19.91
CA LEU A 308 -4.92 -31.35 -20.95
C LEU A 308 -4.18 -32.14 -22.03
N SER A 309 -3.58 -33.29 -21.67
CA SER A 309 -2.92 -34.23 -22.54
C SER A 309 -3.85 -34.96 -23.55
N ALA A 310 -5.15 -34.97 -23.29
CA ALA A 310 -6.15 -35.55 -24.19
C ALA A 310 -6.53 -34.62 -25.35
N VAL A 311 -6.18 -33.33 -25.26
CA VAL A 311 -6.50 -32.31 -26.27
C VAL A 311 -5.35 -32.19 -27.26
N LEU A 312 -5.60 -32.53 -28.51
CA LEU A 312 -4.65 -32.38 -29.63
C LEU A 312 -4.95 -31.07 -30.40
N ALA A 313 -3.93 -30.21 -30.53
CA ALA A 313 -4.02 -29.05 -31.39
C ALA A 313 -3.72 -29.43 -32.84
N GLN A 314 -4.61 -29.06 -33.78
CA GLN A 314 -4.40 -29.26 -35.21
C GLN A 314 -4.69 -27.97 -36.00
N PRO A 315 -4.23 -27.86 -37.26
CA PRO A 315 -4.48 -26.65 -38.05
C PRO A 315 -5.96 -26.26 -38.23
N GLY A 316 -6.90 -27.15 -37.95
CA GLY A 316 -8.35 -26.90 -38.04
C GLY A 316 -9.06 -26.71 -36.71
N GLY A 317 -8.33 -26.72 -35.59
CA GLY A 317 -8.90 -26.59 -34.21
C GLY A 317 -8.37 -27.68 -33.28
N ALA A 318 -8.98 -27.75 -32.11
CA ALA A 318 -8.65 -28.79 -31.11
C ALA A 318 -9.47 -30.07 -31.42
N ILE A 319 -8.83 -31.23 -31.36
CA ILE A 319 -9.51 -32.51 -31.43
C ILE A 319 -9.26 -33.34 -30.18
N ILE A 320 -10.22 -34.21 -29.89
CA ILE A 320 -10.11 -35.26 -28.86
C ILE A 320 -10.44 -36.61 -29.48
N GLN A 321 -9.89 -37.67 -28.89
CA GLN A 321 -10.17 -39.04 -29.28
C GLN A 321 -11.10 -39.68 -28.24
N VAL A 322 -12.33 -39.96 -28.66
CA VAL A 322 -13.35 -40.61 -27.82
C VAL A 322 -13.36 -42.09 -28.15
N VAL A 323 -13.39 -42.94 -27.14
CA VAL A 323 -13.52 -44.39 -27.34
C VAL A 323 -14.98 -44.79 -27.06
N ARG A 324 -15.62 -45.35 -28.12
CA ARG A 324 -16.97 -45.92 -28.01
C ARG A 324 -16.98 -47.33 -28.59
N ASP A 325 -17.43 -48.28 -27.79
CA ASP A 325 -17.49 -49.73 -28.17
C ASP A 325 -16.14 -50.27 -28.69
N GLY A 326 -15.02 -49.81 -28.07
CA GLY A 326 -13.67 -50.22 -28.44
C GLY A 326 -13.17 -49.62 -29.77
N VAL A 327 -13.84 -48.63 -30.32
CA VAL A 327 -13.45 -47.94 -31.56
C VAL A 327 -13.16 -46.45 -31.21
N VAL A 328 -12.09 -45.93 -31.80
CA VAL A 328 -11.68 -44.52 -31.63
C VAL A 328 -12.44 -43.61 -32.60
N ASP A 329 -13.09 -42.61 -32.07
CA ASP A 329 -13.73 -41.54 -32.83
C ASP A 329 -13.00 -40.21 -32.57
N SER A 330 -12.38 -39.64 -33.61
CA SER A 330 -11.67 -38.36 -33.50
C SER A 330 -12.64 -37.21 -33.77
N ARG A 331 -12.86 -36.37 -32.77
CA ARG A 331 -13.91 -35.37 -32.79
C ARG A 331 -13.34 -33.97 -32.64
N LEU A 332 -13.75 -33.04 -33.51
CA LEU A 332 -13.43 -31.62 -33.34
C LEU A 332 -14.21 -31.06 -32.13
N VAL A 333 -13.49 -30.33 -31.27
CA VAL A 333 -14.06 -29.76 -30.04
C VAL A 333 -13.72 -28.28 -29.91
N ALA A 334 -14.60 -27.54 -29.27
CA ALA A 334 -14.30 -26.19 -28.81
C ALA A 334 -13.80 -26.25 -27.35
N THR A 335 -12.57 -25.80 -27.12
CA THR A 335 -12.00 -25.70 -25.79
C THR A 335 -12.31 -24.36 -25.15
N GLY A 336 -12.56 -24.37 -23.83
CA GLY A 336 -12.74 -23.19 -23.00
C GLY A 336 -11.52 -22.89 -22.15
N LEU A 337 -11.74 -22.76 -20.81
CA LEU A 337 -10.70 -22.51 -19.83
C LEU A 337 -9.71 -23.67 -19.75
N ARG A 338 -8.46 -23.33 -19.39
CA ARG A 338 -7.39 -24.33 -19.20
C ARG A 338 -6.71 -24.11 -17.86
N SER A 339 -6.55 -25.21 -17.13
CA SER A 339 -5.70 -25.25 -15.94
C SER A 339 -4.35 -25.90 -16.26
N ALA A 340 -3.50 -26.08 -15.27
CA ALA A 340 -2.22 -26.79 -15.45
C ALA A 340 -2.38 -28.24 -15.88
N THR A 341 -3.50 -28.91 -15.53
CA THR A 341 -3.72 -30.34 -15.75
C THR A 341 -4.94 -30.67 -16.60
N GLN A 342 -5.90 -29.76 -16.70
CA GLN A 342 -7.19 -30.01 -17.33
C GLN A 342 -7.58 -28.93 -18.34
N ALA A 343 -8.41 -29.30 -19.29
CA ALA A 343 -9.05 -28.37 -20.24
C ALA A 343 -10.58 -28.53 -20.19
N GLU A 344 -11.28 -27.41 -20.23
CA GLU A 344 -12.72 -27.35 -20.42
C GLU A 344 -13.07 -27.61 -21.89
N ILE A 345 -14.05 -28.46 -22.12
CA ILE A 345 -14.65 -28.67 -23.44
C ILE A 345 -16.04 -28.02 -23.45
N VAL A 346 -16.17 -26.97 -24.25
CA VAL A 346 -17.40 -26.19 -24.36
C VAL A 346 -18.43 -26.86 -25.27
N SER A 347 -17.95 -27.53 -26.36
CA SER A 347 -18.79 -28.28 -27.29
C SER A 347 -18.04 -29.42 -27.94
N GLY A 348 -18.77 -30.46 -28.38
CA GLY A 348 -18.23 -31.64 -29.05
C GLY A 348 -17.98 -32.84 -28.13
N LEU A 349 -18.17 -32.72 -26.81
CA LEU A 349 -18.05 -33.81 -25.83
C LEU A 349 -19.14 -33.70 -24.79
N THR A 350 -19.65 -34.85 -24.32
CA THR A 350 -20.63 -34.93 -23.23
C THR A 350 -19.98 -35.55 -21.98
N GLU A 351 -20.57 -35.25 -20.82
CA GLU A 351 -20.16 -35.83 -19.56
C GLU A 351 -20.29 -37.36 -19.59
N GLY A 352 -19.31 -38.10 -19.06
CA GLY A 352 -19.28 -39.54 -19.03
C GLY A 352 -18.66 -40.21 -20.26
N GLU A 353 -18.41 -39.51 -21.37
CA GLU A 353 -17.72 -40.09 -22.52
C GLU A 353 -16.24 -40.37 -22.15
N SER A 354 -15.75 -41.54 -22.58
CA SER A 354 -14.37 -41.98 -22.39
C SER A 354 -13.45 -41.37 -23.42
N VAL A 355 -12.49 -40.55 -22.98
CA VAL A 355 -11.48 -39.92 -23.86
C VAL A 355 -10.12 -40.55 -23.63
N VAL A 356 -9.32 -40.65 -24.69
CA VAL A 356 -7.93 -41.11 -24.60
C VAL A 356 -7.12 -40.07 -23.80
N SER A 357 -6.61 -40.45 -22.64
CA SER A 357 -5.98 -39.52 -21.69
C SER A 357 -4.64 -38.97 -22.17
N VAL A 358 -3.89 -39.78 -22.93
CA VAL A 358 -2.67 -39.39 -23.62
C VAL A 358 -2.93 -39.62 -25.09
N SER A 359 -3.39 -38.62 -25.78
CA SER A 359 -3.59 -38.64 -27.20
C SER A 359 -2.24 -38.78 -27.91
N GLY A 360 -1.92 -40.01 -28.21
CA GLY A 360 -0.70 -40.29 -28.97
C GLY A 360 -0.97 -40.26 -30.48
N THR A 361 0.06 -40.00 -31.24
CA THR A 361 0.12 -40.14 -32.69
C THR A 361 -0.07 -41.59 -33.17
N PHE A 362 -0.32 -42.52 -32.28
CA PHE A 362 -0.35 -43.97 -32.54
C PHE A 362 -1.75 -44.50 -32.88
N VAL A 363 -2.81 -43.73 -32.57
CA VAL A 363 -4.20 -44.19 -32.77
C VAL A 363 -4.92 -43.24 -33.70
N ARG A 364 -5.62 -43.78 -34.69
CA ARG A 364 -6.37 -42.99 -35.69
C ARG A 364 -7.88 -43.24 -35.54
N ALA A 365 -8.66 -42.31 -36.11
CA ALA A 365 -10.10 -42.52 -36.18
C ALA A 365 -10.43 -43.83 -36.89
N GLY A 366 -11.29 -44.65 -36.31
CA GLY A 366 -11.68 -45.97 -36.79
C GLY A 366 -10.84 -47.12 -36.25
N ASP A 367 -9.73 -46.90 -35.57
CA ASP A 367 -8.91 -47.97 -34.99
C ASP A 367 -9.65 -48.67 -33.85
N ARG A 368 -9.53 -49.99 -33.79
CA ARG A 368 -9.99 -50.79 -32.63
C ARG A 368 -8.94 -50.73 -31.55
N VAL A 369 -9.36 -50.42 -30.35
CA VAL A 369 -8.50 -50.30 -29.17
C VAL A 369 -9.08 -51.02 -27.97
N THR A 370 -8.20 -51.44 -27.05
CA THR A 370 -8.60 -51.98 -25.75
C THR A 370 -8.49 -50.82 -24.76
N ALA A 371 -9.62 -50.32 -24.24
CA ALA A 371 -9.66 -49.22 -23.27
C ALA A 371 -9.19 -49.77 -21.90
N VAL A 372 -8.20 -49.10 -21.32
CA VAL A 372 -7.74 -49.35 -19.95
C VAL A 372 -8.04 -48.07 -19.15
N GLU A 373 -8.82 -48.17 -18.08
CA GLU A 373 -9.14 -47.02 -17.24
C GLU A 373 -7.89 -46.48 -16.58
N GLY A 374 -7.56 -45.21 -16.85
CA GLY A 374 -6.51 -44.45 -16.16
C GLY A 374 -7.06 -43.75 -14.95
N ARG A 375 -6.25 -43.68 -13.88
CA ARG A 375 -6.53 -42.73 -12.78
C ARG A 375 -6.31 -41.32 -13.30
N GLY A 376 -7.36 -40.52 -13.31
CA GLY A 376 -7.33 -39.11 -13.69
C GLY A 376 -6.59 -38.22 -12.66
#